data_60d5a73c07786db220f3c99bdcf203ba
#
_entry.id   60d5a73c07786db220f3c99bdcf203ba
#
_cell.length_a   1.000
_cell.length_b   1.000
_cell.length_c   1.000
_cell.angle_alpha   90.00
_cell.angle_beta   90.00
_cell.angle_gamma   90.00
#
_symmetry.space_group_name_H-M   'P 1'
#
loop_
_entity.id
_entity.type
_entity.pdbx_description
1 polymer ?
#
loop_
_entity_poly.entity_id
_entity_poly.type
_entity_poly.pdbx_seq_one_letter_code
_entity_poly.pdbx_strand_id
1 'polypeptide(L)'
;MGGLRRLMPVTFLTYAIGMMALSGVPLFFSGGWTKEEILHAAARWPASRLPYYLTLMGVILTAIYMTRQIIYVFFGNRQAGSLHARESPRVMTMPLIVLALCAIFFSAVLTPAWPWLHGYLTGERVYFEIPRLIQPMIFVSLGLVGAGVGLGVWMYRKVGVQDRDRAPETDPLEYAQPALFRFLENKMWLDEFYDRTVIAFATICARVSDWMDRYVWDGLVRALGNLGQVFGIFTTGVDERGINAGVDETTAGTRGLGRLISAAHSGQIQTYLGVVAIGMLVLLLFYAWLA
;
A
#
# COMPACT_ATOMS: atom_id res chain seq x y z
N MET A 1 0.42 -27.03 -19.66
CA MET A 1 1.90 -27.01 -19.87
C MET A 1 2.41 -28.42 -19.62
N GLY A 2 3.56 -28.80 -20.13
CA GLY A 2 4.13 -30.14 -19.85
C GLY A 2 5.49 -30.29 -20.54
N GLY A 3 6.35 -31.22 -20.04
CA GLY A 3 7.62 -31.60 -20.64
C GLY A 3 8.67 -30.50 -20.74
N LEU A 4 8.59 -29.43 -19.95
CA LEU A 4 9.47 -28.25 -20.04
C LEU A 4 10.88 -28.47 -19.51
N ARG A 5 11.14 -29.54 -18.74
CA ARG A 5 12.46 -29.77 -18.09
C ARG A 5 13.64 -29.80 -19.05
N ARG A 6 13.44 -30.25 -20.30
CA ARG A 6 14.50 -30.34 -21.31
C ARG A 6 14.68 -29.03 -22.09
N LEU A 7 13.66 -28.19 -22.13
CA LEU A 7 13.68 -26.91 -22.85
C LEU A 7 14.17 -25.76 -21.96
N MET A 8 13.90 -25.87 -20.66
CA MET A 8 14.22 -24.86 -19.64
C MET A 8 14.94 -25.53 -18.46
N PRO A 9 16.16 -26.05 -18.64
CA PRO A 9 16.87 -26.81 -17.61
C PRO A 9 17.29 -25.95 -16.42
N VAL A 10 17.67 -24.71 -16.62
CA VAL A 10 18.07 -23.81 -15.53
C VAL A 10 16.85 -23.42 -14.71
N THR A 11 15.76 -23.04 -15.36
CA THR A 11 14.48 -22.75 -14.68
C THR A 11 13.96 -23.97 -13.95
N PHE A 12 14.05 -25.17 -14.54
CA PHE A 12 13.65 -26.40 -13.85
C PHE A 12 14.46 -26.67 -12.59
N LEU A 13 15.78 -26.54 -12.65
CA LEU A 13 16.66 -26.83 -11.52
C LEU A 13 16.42 -25.84 -10.37
N THR A 14 16.40 -24.55 -10.69
CA THR A 14 16.15 -23.49 -9.68
C THR A 14 14.75 -23.62 -9.07
N TYR A 15 13.75 -23.95 -9.90
CA TYR A 15 12.40 -24.23 -9.42
C TYR A 15 12.34 -25.45 -8.50
N ALA A 16 13.04 -26.55 -8.86
CA ALA A 16 13.09 -27.76 -8.04
C ALA A 16 13.73 -27.50 -6.67
N ILE A 17 14.81 -26.71 -6.63
CA ILE A 17 15.44 -26.27 -5.39
C ILE A 17 14.46 -25.44 -4.54
N GLY A 18 13.80 -24.45 -5.15
CA GLY A 18 12.78 -23.64 -4.46
C GLY A 18 11.60 -24.46 -3.95
N MET A 19 11.15 -25.46 -4.75
CA MET A 19 10.11 -26.40 -4.35
C MET A 19 10.51 -27.24 -3.13
N MET A 20 11.73 -27.76 -3.11
CA MET A 20 12.23 -28.55 -1.97
C MET A 20 12.37 -27.68 -0.72
N ALA A 21 12.84 -26.43 -0.87
CA ALA A 21 12.90 -25.47 0.21
C ALA A 21 11.51 -25.16 0.77
N LEU A 22 10.53 -24.91 -0.11
CA LEU A 22 9.15 -24.58 0.29
C LEU A 22 8.43 -25.79 0.88
N SER A 23 8.67 -27.01 0.36
CA SER A 23 8.14 -28.25 0.93
C SER A 23 8.69 -28.51 2.33
N GLY A 24 9.84 -27.93 2.66
CA GLY A 24 10.45 -28.07 3.98
C GLY A 24 11.30 -29.34 4.11
N VAL A 25 12.06 -29.66 3.06
CA VAL A 25 13.05 -30.74 3.15
C VAL A 25 14.16 -30.32 4.11
N PRO A 26 14.29 -30.94 5.30
CA PRO A 26 15.33 -30.59 6.26
C PRO A 26 16.72 -30.97 5.74
N LEU A 27 17.77 -30.47 6.38
CA LEU A 27 19.19 -30.68 6.11
C LEU A 27 19.73 -29.89 4.91
N PHE A 28 19.04 -29.87 3.78
CA PHE A 28 19.58 -29.28 2.53
C PHE A 28 19.04 -27.89 2.23
N PHE A 29 17.88 -27.54 2.76
CA PHE A 29 17.19 -26.29 2.43
C PHE A 29 16.73 -25.55 3.68
N SER A 30 16.89 -24.22 3.66
CA SER A 30 16.56 -23.34 4.78
C SER A 30 15.09 -23.44 5.22
N GLY A 31 14.16 -23.70 4.30
CA GLY A 31 12.74 -23.87 4.59
C GLY A 31 12.43 -25.10 5.46
N GLY A 32 13.30 -26.12 5.49
CA GLY A 32 13.18 -27.24 6.39
C GLY A 32 13.37 -26.84 7.85
N TRP A 33 14.40 -26.09 8.15
CA TRP A 33 14.69 -25.62 9.50
C TRP A 33 13.62 -24.69 10.07
N THR A 34 13.13 -23.75 9.24
CA THR A 34 12.08 -22.83 9.68
C THR A 34 10.78 -23.56 10.00
N LYS A 35 10.38 -24.54 9.19
CA LYS A 35 9.19 -25.35 9.47
C LYS A 35 9.35 -26.21 10.73
N GLU A 36 10.54 -26.71 10.97
CA GLU A 36 10.84 -27.50 12.16
C GLU A 36 10.75 -26.66 13.43
N GLU A 37 11.30 -25.43 13.45
CA GLU A 37 11.13 -24.51 14.57
C GLU A 37 9.67 -24.15 14.83
N ILE A 38 8.88 -23.95 13.79
CA ILE A 38 7.44 -23.72 13.92
C ILE A 38 6.74 -24.94 14.54
N LEU A 39 7.09 -26.15 14.09
CA LEU A 39 6.54 -27.41 14.66
C LEU A 39 6.93 -27.58 16.13
N HIS A 40 8.17 -27.26 16.49
CA HIS A 40 8.63 -27.28 17.87
C HIS A 40 7.88 -26.29 18.75
N ALA A 41 7.70 -25.05 18.27
CA ALA A 41 6.94 -24.03 18.98
C ALA A 41 5.47 -24.44 19.15
N ALA A 42 4.85 -24.99 18.10
CA ALA A 42 3.47 -25.46 18.11
C ALA A 42 3.27 -26.67 19.05
N ALA A 43 4.27 -27.57 19.09
CA ALA A 43 4.22 -28.75 19.99
C ALA A 43 4.28 -28.36 21.48
N ARG A 44 4.98 -27.24 21.80
CA ARG A 44 5.13 -26.71 23.16
C ARG A 44 4.03 -25.74 23.57
N TRP A 45 3.07 -25.45 22.67
CA TRP A 45 2.00 -24.51 22.96
C TRP A 45 1.11 -25.00 24.11
N PRO A 46 0.99 -24.24 25.24
CA PRO A 46 0.39 -24.76 26.46
C PRO A 46 -1.13 -24.88 26.39
N ALA A 47 -1.80 -24.02 25.58
CA ALA A 47 -3.27 -23.93 25.55
C ALA A 47 -3.94 -25.04 24.73
N SER A 48 -3.30 -25.54 23.66
CA SER A 48 -3.90 -26.53 22.75
C SER A 48 -2.85 -27.19 21.87
N ARG A 49 -3.08 -28.44 21.50
CA ARG A 49 -2.27 -29.13 20.49
C ARG A 49 -2.80 -28.94 19.05
N LEU A 50 -3.89 -28.21 18.88
CA LEU A 50 -4.49 -27.96 17.58
C LEU A 50 -3.51 -27.29 16.59
N PRO A 51 -2.74 -26.24 16.95
CA PRO A 51 -1.75 -25.64 16.05
C PRO A 51 -0.71 -26.65 15.54
N TYR A 52 -0.27 -27.56 16.40
CA TYR A 52 0.68 -28.61 16.01
C TYR A 52 0.13 -29.53 14.93
N TYR A 53 -1.09 -30.06 15.11
CA TYR A 53 -1.71 -30.94 14.12
C TYR A 53 -2.03 -30.23 12.81
N LEU A 54 -2.48 -28.96 12.88
CA LEU A 54 -2.72 -28.16 11.69
C LEU A 54 -1.43 -27.89 10.91
N THR A 55 -0.33 -27.62 11.62
CA THR A 55 0.98 -27.42 10.97
C THR A 55 1.50 -28.70 10.34
N LEU A 56 1.38 -29.87 11.00
CA LEU A 56 1.71 -31.17 10.41
C LEU A 56 0.93 -31.44 9.12
N MET A 57 -0.38 -31.22 9.15
CA MET A 57 -1.21 -31.34 7.96
C MET A 57 -0.78 -30.39 6.85
N GLY A 58 -0.45 -29.15 7.21
CA GLY A 58 0.08 -28.15 6.28
C GLY A 58 1.38 -28.57 5.59
N VAL A 59 2.29 -29.24 6.31
CA VAL A 59 3.55 -29.77 5.73
C VAL A 59 3.25 -30.81 4.65
N ILE A 60 2.37 -31.77 4.93
CA ILE A 60 1.99 -32.83 3.97
C ILE A 60 1.32 -32.20 2.74
N LEU A 61 0.33 -31.32 2.94
CA LEU A 61 -0.38 -30.66 1.86
C LEU A 61 0.56 -29.83 0.98
N THR A 62 1.51 -29.10 1.62
CA THR A 62 2.52 -28.34 0.89
C THR A 62 3.35 -29.26 -0.03
N ALA A 63 3.82 -30.38 0.49
CA ALA A 63 4.59 -31.33 -0.30
C ALA A 63 3.78 -31.92 -1.47
N ILE A 64 2.50 -32.23 -1.26
CA ILE A 64 1.61 -32.76 -2.30
C ILE A 64 1.39 -31.73 -3.42
N TYR A 65 0.99 -30.48 -3.09
CA TYR A 65 0.68 -29.51 -4.14
C TYR A 65 1.92 -29.04 -4.90
N MET A 66 3.07 -28.97 -4.23
CA MET A 66 4.33 -28.67 -4.90
C MET A 66 4.76 -29.77 -5.85
N THR A 67 4.60 -31.03 -5.44
CA THR A 67 4.84 -32.19 -6.30
C THR A 67 3.91 -32.20 -7.51
N ARG A 68 2.63 -31.91 -7.30
CA ARG A 68 1.66 -31.76 -8.40
C ARG A 68 2.13 -30.69 -9.39
N GLN A 69 2.51 -29.51 -8.92
CA GLN A 69 2.92 -28.39 -9.75
C GLN A 69 4.16 -28.74 -10.60
N ILE A 70 5.18 -29.35 -10.02
CA ILE A 70 6.40 -29.72 -10.76
C ILE A 70 6.10 -30.80 -11.82
N ILE A 71 5.22 -31.75 -11.53
CA ILE A 71 4.83 -32.78 -12.48
C ILE A 71 4.08 -32.19 -13.67
N TYR A 72 3.08 -31.33 -13.44
CA TYR A 72 2.31 -30.70 -14.50
C TYR A 72 3.13 -29.76 -15.39
N VAL A 73 4.09 -29.06 -14.85
CA VAL A 73 4.87 -28.05 -15.60
C VAL A 73 6.05 -28.68 -16.33
N PHE A 74 6.83 -29.49 -15.64
CA PHE A 74 8.14 -29.91 -16.13
C PHE A 74 8.17 -31.36 -16.65
N PHE A 75 7.23 -32.19 -16.20
CA PHE A 75 7.16 -33.59 -16.63
C PHE A 75 5.97 -33.78 -17.57
N GLY A 76 5.84 -35.00 -18.08
CA GLY A 76 4.77 -35.38 -19.01
C GLY A 76 5.00 -34.95 -20.45
N ASN A 77 3.94 -35.07 -21.27
CA ASN A 77 3.98 -34.74 -22.69
C ASN A 77 3.84 -33.26 -22.94
N ARG A 78 4.49 -32.77 -24.01
CA ARG A 78 4.39 -31.35 -24.43
C ARG A 78 2.99 -31.06 -24.95
N GLN A 79 2.38 -30.02 -24.45
CA GLN A 79 1.14 -29.48 -24.97
C GLN A 79 1.41 -28.45 -26.08
N ALA A 80 0.43 -28.19 -26.95
CA ALA A 80 0.56 -27.29 -28.09
C ALA A 80 1.11 -25.88 -27.69
N GLY A 81 0.66 -25.34 -26.57
CA GLY A 81 1.14 -24.05 -26.06
C GLY A 81 2.59 -24.02 -25.54
N SER A 82 3.22 -25.18 -25.35
CA SER A 82 4.61 -25.27 -24.85
C SER A 82 5.63 -25.64 -25.94
N LEU A 83 5.21 -25.79 -27.20
CA LEU A 83 6.09 -26.18 -28.29
C LEU A 83 7.20 -25.17 -28.59
N HIS A 84 6.93 -23.90 -28.41
CA HIS A 84 7.88 -22.79 -28.66
C HIS A 84 8.59 -22.31 -27.39
N ALA A 85 8.41 -22.99 -26.26
CA ALA A 85 9.07 -22.63 -25.02
C ALA A 85 10.59 -22.77 -25.14
N ARG A 86 11.32 -21.75 -24.69
CA ARG A 86 12.78 -21.70 -24.62
C ARG A 86 13.20 -21.27 -23.22
N GLU A 87 14.47 -21.51 -22.88
CA GLU A 87 15.03 -21.03 -21.61
C GLU A 87 14.90 -19.50 -21.51
N SER A 88 14.59 -19.02 -20.33
CA SER A 88 14.47 -17.60 -20.05
C SER A 88 15.80 -16.86 -20.23
N PRO A 89 15.79 -15.57 -20.62
CA PRO A 89 17.01 -14.79 -20.79
C PRO A 89 17.79 -14.68 -19.47
N ARG A 90 19.09 -14.42 -19.56
CA ARG A 90 19.99 -14.35 -18.40
C ARG A 90 19.54 -13.37 -17.31
N VAL A 91 18.88 -12.29 -17.68
CA VAL A 91 18.32 -11.31 -16.74
C VAL A 91 17.29 -11.95 -15.78
N MET A 92 16.58 -12.99 -16.23
CA MET A 92 15.59 -13.71 -15.40
C MET A 92 16.21 -14.92 -14.71
N THR A 93 17.13 -15.65 -15.38
CA THR A 93 17.74 -16.86 -14.81
C THR A 93 18.77 -16.56 -13.73
N MET A 94 19.51 -15.45 -13.81
CA MET A 94 20.50 -15.07 -12.79
C MET A 94 19.88 -14.84 -11.41
N PRO A 95 18.81 -14.05 -11.23
CA PRO A 95 18.15 -13.94 -9.94
C PRO A 95 17.64 -15.28 -9.39
N LEU A 96 17.12 -16.16 -10.26
CA LEU A 96 16.67 -17.49 -9.86
C LEU A 96 17.82 -18.35 -9.33
N ILE A 97 18.97 -18.30 -9.98
CA ILE A 97 20.19 -19.01 -9.55
C ILE A 97 20.66 -18.46 -8.19
N VAL A 98 20.71 -17.14 -8.05
CA VAL A 98 21.11 -16.50 -6.78
C VAL A 98 20.17 -16.92 -5.65
N LEU A 99 18.86 -16.88 -5.87
CA LEU A 99 17.86 -17.31 -4.86
C LEU A 99 18.00 -18.80 -4.52
N ALA A 100 18.23 -19.65 -5.51
CA ALA A 100 18.45 -21.08 -5.29
C ALA A 100 19.73 -21.34 -4.47
N LEU A 101 20.83 -20.63 -4.77
CA LEU A 101 22.05 -20.69 -3.98
C LEU A 101 21.85 -20.16 -2.55
N CYS A 102 21.12 -19.08 -2.39
CA CYS A 102 20.75 -18.56 -1.07
C CYS A 102 19.93 -19.59 -0.26
N ALA A 103 18.97 -20.28 -0.89
CA ALA A 103 18.16 -21.29 -0.22
C ALA A 103 19.01 -22.46 0.34
N ILE A 104 20.06 -22.83 -0.36
CA ILE A 104 21.03 -23.86 0.09
C ILE A 104 21.99 -23.28 1.11
N PHE A 105 22.58 -22.11 0.84
CA PHE A 105 23.55 -21.46 1.74
C PHE A 105 22.94 -21.16 3.10
N PHE A 106 21.75 -20.57 3.14
CA PHE A 106 21.07 -20.29 4.40
C PHE A 106 20.68 -21.55 5.17
N SER A 107 20.54 -22.69 4.51
CA SER A 107 20.36 -23.96 5.23
C SER A 107 21.58 -24.30 6.09
N ALA A 108 22.78 -24.07 5.58
CA ALA A 108 24.01 -24.32 6.32
C ALA A 108 24.23 -23.28 7.44
N VAL A 109 23.82 -22.03 7.20
CA VAL A 109 24.00 -20.92 8.17
C VAL A 109 22.96 -20.95 9.29
N LEU A 110 21.72 -21.31 8.99
CA LEU A 110 20.58 -21.35 9.94
C LEU A 110 20.38 -22.75 10.54
N THR A 111 21.39 -23.60 10.49
CA THR A 111 21.31 -24.96 11.02
C THR A 111 21.09 -24.97 12.53
N PRO A 112 20.25 -25.88 13.07
CA PRO A 112 20.10 -26.07 14.53
C PRO A 112 21.39 -26.44 15.24
N ALA A 113 22.38 -26.99 14.53
CA ALA A 113 23.69 -27.27 15.10
C ALA A 113 24.43 -26.01 15.55
N TRP A 114 24.16 -24.87 14.93
CA TRP A 114 24.73 -23.60 15.29
C TRP A 114 23.64 -22.50 15.28
N PRO A 115 22.80 -22.45 16.33
CA PRO A 115 21.67 -21.51 16.39
C PRO A 115 22.14 -20.08 16.73
N TRP A 116 23.08 -19.54 15.96
CA TRP A 116 23.69 -18.22 16.18
C TRP A 116 22.66 -17.09 16.14
N LEU A 117 21.65 -17.21 15.26
CA LEU A 117 20.59 -16.20 15.14
C LEU A 117 19.72 -16.17 16.42
N HIS A 118 19.39 -17.33 16.96
CA HIS A 118 18.67 -17.44 18.23
C HIS A 118 19.49 -16.83 19.37
N GLY A 119 20.77 -17.20 19.48
CA GLY A 119 21.67 -16.63 20.48
C GLY A 119 21.84 -15.11 20.34
N TYR A 120 21.91 -14.61 19.11
CA TYR A 120 21.96 -13.17 18.86
C TYR A 120 20.68 -12.44 19.30
N LEU A 121 19.51 -13.01 19.05
CA LEU A 121 18.22 -12.43 19.43
C LEU A 121 17.94 -12.51 20.94
N THR A 122 18.37 -13.60 21.59
CA THR A 122 18.15 -13.83 23.03
C THR A 122 19.28 -13.35 23.93
N GLY A 123 20.43 -12.98 23.35
CA GLY A 123 21.64 -12.62 24.10
C GLY A 123 22.37 -13.82 24.73
N GLU A 124 22.00 -15.05 24.38
CA GLU A 124 22.59 -16.27 24.90
C GLU A 124 23.86 -16.65 24.14
N ARG A 125 24.85 -17.20 24.83
CA ARG A 125 26.05 -17.78 24.20
C ARG A 125 25.70 -19.12 23.58
N VAL A 126 25.93 -19.26 22.31
CA VAL A 126 25.60 -20.45 21.54
C VAL A 126 26.87 -21.18 21.14
N TYR A 127 26.87 -22.49 21.32
CA TYR A 127 27.96 -23.37 20.93
C TYR A 127 27.52 -24.25 19.76
N PHE A 128 28.48 -24.70 18.96
CA PHE A 128 28.23 -25.62 17.88
C PHE A 128 28.03 -27.03 18.42
N GLU A 129 26.85 -27.61 18.25
CA GLU A 129 26.45 -28.92 18.75
C GLU A 129 25.88 -29.80 17.65
N ILE A 130 26.66 -30.75 17.14
CA ILE A 130 26.24 -31.73 16.11
C ILE A 130 25.02 -32.58 16.56
N PRO A 131 24.89 -33.01 17.83
CA PRO A 131 23.74 -33.79 18.29
C PRO A 131 22.40 -33.12 18.07
N ARG A 132 22.34 -31.80 17.95
CA ARG A 132 21.11 -31.06 17.64
C ARG A 132 20.61 -31.31 16.23
N LEU A 133 21.43 -31.79 15.30
CA LEU A 133 21.04 -32.21 13.95
C LEU A 133 20.33 -33.56 13.95
N ILE A 134 20.39 -34.34 15.01
CA ILE A 134 19.82 -35.70 15.09
C ILE A 134 18.63 -35.69 16.07
N GLN A 135 17.78 -34.69 15.97
CA GLN A 135 16.59 -34.65 16.81
C GLN A 135 15.48 -35.52 16.17
N PRO A 136 14.68 -36.23 16.98
CA PRO A 136 13.60 -37.08 16.47
C PRO A 136 12.61 -36.34 15.55
N MET A 137 12.43 -35.04 15.80
CA MET A 137 11.53 -34.18 15.04
C MET A 137 11.96 -34.03 13.57
N ILE A 138 13.27 -34.01 13.28
CA ILE A 138 13.81 -33.97 11.91
C ILE A 138 13.37 -35.18 11.11
N PHE A 139 13.42 -36.37 11.72
CA PHE A 139 12.95 -37.60 11.07
C PHE A 139 11.45 -37.59 10.83
N VAL A 140 10.68 -37.03 11.77
CA VAL A 140 9.22 -36.85 11.58
C VAL A 140 8.94 -35.90 10.42
N SER A 141 9.63 -34.74 10.38
CA SER A 141 9.47 -33.78 9.29
C SER A 141 9.90 -34.36 7.95
N LEU A 142 11.01 -35.05 7.89
CA LEU A 142 11.49 -35.71 6.66
C LEU A 142 10.51 -36.82 6.20
N GLY A 143 10.00 -37.61 7.14
CA GLY A 143 8.99 -38.63 6.88
C GLY A 143 7.68 -38.05 6.31
N LEU A 144 7.21 -36.96 6.90
CA LEU A 144 5.99 -36.26 6.44
C LEU A 144 6.16 -35.63 5.05
N VAL A 145 7.28 -34.94 4.82
CA VAL A 145 7.61 -34.39 3.49
C VAL A 145 7.74 -35.52 2.47
N GLY A 146 8.48 -36.59 2.82
CA GLY A 146 8.65 -37.76 1.98
C GLY A 146 7.31 -38.46 1.65
N ALA A 147 6.43 -38.59 2.63
CA ALA A 147 5.09 -39.13 2.43
C ALA A 147 4.24 -38.22 1.52
N GLY A 148 4.29 -36.88 1.75
CA GLY A 148 3.58 -35.93 0.90
C GLY A 148 4.07 -35.94 -0.55
N VAL A 149 5.39 -35.93 -0.77
CA VAL A 149 5.99 -36.06 -2.11
C VAL A 149 5.63 -37.40 -2.74
N GLY A 150 5.75 -38.52 -1.99
CA GLY A 150 5.40 -39.86 -2.46
C GLY A 150 3.94 -39.98 -2.87
N LEU A 151 3.01 -39.47 -2.05
CA LEU A 151 1.59 -39.38 -2.38
C LEU A 151 1.35 -38.51 -3.62
N GLY A 152 1.99 -37.36 -3.71
CA GLY A 152 1.90 -36.49 -4.88
C GLY A 152 2.38 -37.17 -6.14
N VAL A 153 3.54 -37.85 -6.11
CA VAL A 153 4.06 -38.60 -7.25
C VAL A 153 3.10 -39.77 -7.59
N TRP A 154 2.62 -40.52 -6.60
CA TRP A 154 1.71 -41.63 -6.82
C TRP A 154 0.40 -41.19 -7.49
N MET A 155 -0.18 -40.08 -7.02
CA MET A 155 -1.43 -39.55 -7.59
C MET A 155 -1.23 -39.02 -9.01
N TYR A 156 -0.13 -38.29 -9.26
CA TYR A 156 0.04 -37.51 -10.50
C TYR A 156 1.03 -38.12 -11.48
N ARG A 157 1.68 -39.28 -11.18
CA ARG A 157 2.66 -39.92 -12.09
C ARG A 157 2.11 -40.30 -13.46
N LYS A 158 0.80 -40.55 -13.55
CA LYS A 158 0.12 -40.91 -14.80
C LYS A 158 -0.30 -39.71 -15.64
N VAL A 159 -0.25 -38.51 -15.05
CA VAL A 159 -0.56 -37.25 -15.72
C VAL A 159 0.57 -36.97 -16.71
N GLY A 160 0.34 -37.06 -17.98
CA GLY A 160 1.35 -36.83 -19.01
C GLY A 160 1.90 -38.06 -19.72
N VAL A 161 1.45 -39.26 -19.33
CA VAL A 161 1.70 -40.50 -20.10
C VAL A 161 0.54 -40.81 -21.04
N GLN A 162 -0.57 -40.05 -20.92
CA GLN A 162 -1.80 -40.32 -21.64
C GLN A 162 -1.77 -39.79 -23.09
N ASP A 163 -2.31 -40.60 -23.98
CA ASP A 163 -2.33 -40.48 -25.43
C ASP A 163 -2.78 -39.11 -25.95
N ARG A 164 -2.13 -38.65 -27.03
CA ARG A 164 -2.36 -37.38 -27.71
C ARG A 164 -3.80 -37.13 -28.20
N ASP A 165 -4.61 -38.19 -28.26
CA ASP A 165 -5.94 -38.18 -28.89
C ASP A 165 -7.12 -38.16 -27.88
N ARG A 166 -6.84 -38.02 -26.57
CA ARG A 166 -7.90 -37.88 -25.56
C ARG A 166 -8.08 -36.44 -25.12
N ALA A 167 -9.35 -36.07 -24.89
CA ALA A 167 -9.82 -34.79 -24.36
C ALA A 167 -8.96 -34.24 -23.19
N PRO A 168 -8.99 -32.92 -22.90
CA PRO A 168 -8.18 -32.31 -21.87
C PRO A 168 -8.24 -33.13 -20.58
N GLU A 169 -7.06 -33.50 -20.08
CA GLU A 169 -6.89 -34.37 -18.92
C GLU A 169 -7.71 -33.85 -17.74
N THR A 170 -8.75 -34.59 -17.38
CA THR A 170 -9.45 -34.41 -16.11
C THR A 170 -8.46 -34.70 -14.98
N ASP A 171 -8.37 -33.77 -14.02
CA ASP A 171 -7.49 -33.93 -12.86
C ASP A 171 -7.87 -35.22 -12.11
N PRO A 172 -6.92 -36.07 -11.70
CA PRO A 172 -7.21 -37.28 -10.93
C PRO A 172 -8.06 -37.04 -9.68
N LEU A 173 -7.93 -35.83 -9.07
CA LEU A 173 -8.74 -35.45 -7.92
C LEU A 173 -10.20 -35.15 -8.31
N GLU A 174 -10.43 -34.59 -9.50
CA GLU A 174 -11.78 -34.36 -10.02
C GLU A 174 -12.55 -35.67 -10.22
N TYR A 175 -11.86 -36.70 -10.73
CA TYR A 175 -12.44 -38.01 -10.89
C TYR A 175 -12.69 -38.72 -9.56
N ALA A 176 -11.75 -38.63 -8.61
CA ALA A 176 -11.84 -39.31 -7.32
C ALA A 176 -12.83 -38.64 -6.35
N GLN A 177 -12.85 -37.30 -6.34
CA GLN A 177 -13.61 -36.50 -5.38
C GLN A 177 -14.11 -35.19 -6.02
N PRO A 178 -15.16 -35.23 -6.86
CA PRO A 178 -15.62 -34.07 -7.63
C PRO A 178 -16.12 -32.90 -6.76
N ALA A 179 -16.65 -33.19 -5.57
CA ALA A 179 -17.12 -32.17 -4.65
C ALA A 179 -15.94 -31.40 -4.04
N LEU A 180 -14.89 -32.12 -3.62
CA LEU A 180 -13.67 -31.54 -3.07
C LEU A 180 -12.92 -30.75 -4.16
N PHE A 181 -12.84 -31.28 -5.36
CA PHE A 181 -12.19 -30.61 -6.49
C PHE A 181 -12.86 -29.26 -6.77
N ARG A 182 -14.20 -29.22 -6.91
CA ARG A 182 -14.96 -27.98 -7.11
C ARG A 182 -14.77 -26.96 -5.97
N PHE A 183 -14.73 -27.44 -4.73
CA PHE A 183 -14.47 -26.58 -3.57
C PHE A 183 -13.07 -25.95 -3.63
N LEU A 184 -12.04 -26.71 -4.01
CA LEU A 184 -10.66 -26.22 -4.16
C LEU A 184 -10.48 -25.36 -5.41
N GLU A 185 -11.13 -25.71 -6.53
CA GLU A 185 -11.12 -24.95 -7.79
C GLU A 185 -11.68 -23.55 -7.59
N ASN A 186 -12.79 -23.44 -6.85
CA ASN A 186 -13.37 -22.16 -6.46
C ASN A 186 -12.64 -21.50 -5.27
N LYS A 187 -11.40 -21.94 -4.96
CA LYS A 187 -10.56 -21.37 -3.89
C LYS A 187 -11.29 -21.31 -2.54
N MET A 188 -12.06 -22.35 -2.24
CA MET A 188 -12.88 -22.46 -1.02
C MET A 188 -13.91 -21.33 -0.86
N TRP A 189 -14.33 -20.70 -1.94
CA TRP A 189 -15.24 -19.53 -1.97
C TRP A 189 -14.75 -18.35 -1.14
N LEU A 190 -13.43 -18.26 -0.89
CA LEU A 190 -12.83 -17.20 -0.10
C LEU A 190 -12.89 -15.84 -0.83
N ASP A 191 -12.68 -15.84 -2.14
CA ASP A 191 -12.74 -14.60 -2.95
C ASP A 191 -14.15 -14.00 -2.87
N GLU A 192 -15.20 -14.81 -3.03
CA GLU A 192 -16.60 -14.39 -2.93
C GLU A 192 -16.97 -13.93 -1.52
N PHE A 193 -16.42 -14.59 -0.49
CA PHE A 193 -16.60 -14.16 0.88
C PHE A 193 -15.96 -12.78 1.13
N TYR A 194 -14.74 -12.58 0.63
CA TYR A 194 -14.06 -11.29 0.73
C TYR A 194 -14.78 -10.18 -0.02
N ASP A 195 -15.26 -10.47 -1.25
CA ASP A 195 -16.01 -9.50 -2.05
C ASP A 195 -17.28 -9.05 -1.34
N ARG A 196 -18.02 -9.99 -0.75
CA ARG A 196 -19.31 -9.69 -0.08
C ARG A 196 -19.15 -9.06 1.30
N THR A 197 -18.02 -9.26 1.97
CA THR A 197 -17.80 -8.78 3.34
C THR A 197 -16.79 -7.64 3.37
N VAL A 198 -15.53 -7.93 3.15
CA VAL A 198 -14.43 -6.98 3.36
C VAL A 198 -14.45 -5.87 2.30
N ILE A 199 -14.60 -6.24 1.02
CA ILE A 199 -14.61 -5.25 -0.08
C ILE A 199 -15.90 -4.44 -0.06
N ALA A 200 -17.04 -5.07 0.22
CA ALA A 200 -18.30 -4.36 0.40
C ALA A 200 -18.23 -3.36 1.56
N PHE A 201 -17.69 -3.77 2.72
CA PHE A 201 -17.47 -2.89 3.86
C PHE A 201 -16.51 -1.74 3.53
N ALA A 202 -15.37 -2.04 2.92
CA ALA A 202 -14.41 -1.02 2.49
C ALA A 202 -15.05 -0.01 1.51
N THR A 203 -15.89 -0.50 0.59
CA THR A 203 -16.63 0.36 -0.35
C THR A 203 -17.63 1.27 0.36
N ILE A 204 -18.32 0.77 1.39
CA ILE A 204 -19.21 1.59 2.22
C ILE A 204 -18.42 2.67 2.94
N CYS A 205 -17.30 2.30 3.59
CA CYS A 205 -16.42 3.27 4.26
C CYS A 205 -15.89 4.33 3.30
N ALA A 206 -15.48 3.93 2.09
CA ALA A 206 -15.02 4.86 1.07
C ALA A 206 -16.12 5.85 0.64
N ARG A 207 -17.37 5.38 0.46
CA ARG A 207 -18.51 6.26 0.15
C ARG A 207 -18.84 7.24 1.29
N VAL A 208 -18.79 6.77 2.52
CA VAL A 208 -18.99 7.62 3.71
C VAL A 208 -17.90 8.68 3.79
N SER A 209 -16.64 8.28 3.58
CA SER A 209 -15.51 9.21 3.57
C SER A 209 -15.63 10.26 2.44
N ASP A 210 -15.98 9.84 1.22
CA ASP A 210 -16.22 10.74 0.08
C ASP A 210 -17.39 11.71 0.36
N TRP A 211 -18.47 11.23 0.97
CA TRP A 211 -19.58 12.06 1.38
C TRP A 211 -19.15 13.09 2.44
N MET A 212 -18.40 12.66 3.47
CA MET A 212 -17.88 13.57 4.49
C MET A 212 -16.96 14.63 3.89
N ASP A 213 -16.07 14.24 2.97
CA ASP A 213 -15.15 15.15 2.31
C ASP A 213 -15.92 16.23 1.53
N ARG A 214 -16.84 15.82 0.67
CA ARG A 214 -17.61 16.74 -0.19
C ARG A 214 -18.56 17.65 0.56
N TYR A 215 -19.27 17.13 1.57
CA TYR A 215 -20.35 17.89 2.20
C TYR A 215 -19.92 18.56 3.51
N VAL A 216 -19.06 17.92 4.27
CA VAL A 216 -18.61 18.46 5.55
C VAL A 216 -17.36 19.33 5.37
N TRP A 217 -16.29 18.76 4.86
CA TRP A 217 -15.01 19.49 4.77
C TRP A 217 -15.03 20.57 3.67
N ASP A 218 -15.41 20.23 2.46
CA ASP A 218 -15.55 21.19 1.37
C ASP A 218 -16.62 22.25 1.67
N GLY A 219 -17.73 21.83 2.31
CA GLY A 219 -18.77 22.75 2.78
C GLY A 219 -18.22 23.77 3.79
N LEU A 220 -17.45 23.30 4.76
CA LEU A 220 -16.81 24.17 5.76
C LEU A 220 -15.81 25.15 5.12
N VAL A 221 -14.94 24.62 4.26
CA VAL A 221 -13.95 25.45 3.54
C VAL A 221 -14.62 26.51 2.68
N ARG A 222 -15.65 26.15 1.94
CA ARG A 222 -16.45 27.14 1.14
C ARG A 222 -17.13 28.16 2.03
N ALA A 223 -17.71 27.76 3.15
CA ALA A 223 -18.35 28.68 4.10
C ALA A 223 -17.33 29.68 4.66
N LEU A 224 -16.14 29.22 5.05
CA LEU A 224 -15.05 30.09 5.51
C LEU A 224 -14.55 31.02 4.40
N GLY A 225 -14.41 30.49 3.17
CA GLY A 225 -14.07 31.30 2.00
C GLY A 225 -15.09 32.40 1.69
N ASN A 226 -16.38 32.05 1.74
CA ASN A 226 -17.48 33.02 1.56
C ASN A 226 -17.50 34.09 2.67
N LEU A 227 -17.26 33.70 3.93
CA LEU A 227 -17.13 34.67 5.00
C LEU A 227 -15.95 35.62 4.76
N GLY A 228 -14.79 35.11 4.31
CA GLY A 228 -13.65 35.94 3.93
C GLY A 228 -13.99 36.94 2.81
N GLN A 229 -14.76 36.51 1.80
CA GLN A 229 -15.22 37.42 0.72
C GLN A 229 -16.18 38.50 1.24
N VAL A 230 -17.14 38.11 2.09
CA VAL A 230 -18.08 39.10 2.70
C VAL A 230 -17.30 40.13 3.53
N PHE A 231 -16.34 39.70 4.34
CA PHE A 231 -15.46 40.63 5.06
C PHE A 231 -14.64 41.50 4.13
N GLY A 232 -14.10 40.96 3.04
CA GLY A 232 -13.38 41.72 2.03
C GLY A 232 -14.25 42.82 1.39
N ILE A 233 -15.46 42.48 0.98
CA ILE A 233 -16.43 43.43 0.40
C ILE A 233 -16.80 44.52 1.44
N PHE A 234 -17.03 44.10 2.67
CA PHE A 234 -17.33 45.06 3.76
C PHE A 234 -16.19 46.02 4.00
N THR A 235 -14.94 45.50 4.13
CA THR A 235 -13.75 46.30 4.35
C THR A 235 -13.53 47.29 3.19
N THR A 236 -13.62 46.81 1.95
CA THR A 236 -13.52 47.69 0.75
C THR A 236 -14.61 48.75 0.74
N GLY A 237 -15.85 48.37 1.11
CA GLY A 237 -16.94 49.35 1.20
C GLY A 237 -16.72 50.44 2.26
N VAL A 238 -16.20 50.06 3.42
CA VAL A 238 -15.86 51.02 4.49
C VAL A 238 -14.69 51.89 4.08
N ASP A 239 -13.65 51.34 3.45
CA ASP A 239 -12.48 52.08 3.03
C ASP A 239 -12.81 53.05 1.90
N GLU A 240 -13.40 52.58 0.82
CA GLU A 240 -13.68 53.45 -0.34
C GLU A 240 -14.80 54.46 -0.09
N ARG A 241 -15.92 54.05 0.48
CA ARG A 241 -17.11 54.89 0.67
C ARG A 241 -17.10 55.68 2.00
N GLY A 242 -16.40 55.17 3.01
CA GLY A 242 -16.28 55.85 4.31
C GLY A 242 -15.02 56.70 4.39
N ILE A 243 -13.87 56.07 4.39
CA ILE A 243 -12.61 56.74 4.68
C ILE A 243 -12.15 57.58 3.48
N ASN A 244 -12.01 56.99 2.31
CA ASN A 244 -11.53 57.69 1.12
C ASN A 244 -12.49 58.81 0.67
N ALA A 245 -13.79 58.54 0.63
CA ALA A 245 -14.79 59.55 0.32
C ALA A 245 -14.76 60.72 1.32
N GLY A 246 -14.61 60.43 2.63
CA GLY A 246 -14.47 61.43 3.65
C GLY A 246 -13.22 62.32 3.48
N VAL A 247 -12.08 61.69 3.12
CA VAL A 247 -10.84 62.42 2.80
C VAL A 247 -10.99 63.26 1.54
N ASP A 248 -11.63 62.73 0.51
CA ASP A 248 -11.84 63.43 -0.75
C ASP A 248 -12.79 64.64 -0.58
N GLU A 249 -13.88 64.48 0.19
CA GLU A 249 -14.81 65.59 0.50
C GLU A 249 -14.13 66.67 1.36
N THR A 250 -13.38 66.27 2.38
CA THR A 250 -12.60 67.28 3.20
C THR A 250 -11.55 67.99 2.38
N THR A 251 -10.87 67.27 1.48
CA THR A 251 -9.88 67.86 0.56
C THR A 251 -10.55 68.79 -0.44
N ALA A 252 -11.70 68.40 -1.01
CA ALA A 252 -12.47 69.28 -1.91
C ALA A 252 -12.99 70.51 -1.20
N GLY A 253 -13.48 70.34 0.04
CA GLY A 253 -13.90 71.41 0.89
C GLY A 253 -12.78 72.40 1.19
N THR A 254 -11.61 71.89 1.58
CA THR A 254 -10.40 72.72 1.85
C THR A 254 -9.94 73.47 0.60
N ARG A 255 -9.93 72.75 -0.55
CA ARG A 255 -9.62 73.43 -1.86
C ARG A 255 -10.67 74.49 -2.23
N GLY A 256 -11.93 74.24 -1.92
CA GLY A 256 -13.04 75.17 -2.14
C GLY A 256 -12.85 76.41 -1.30
N LEU A 257 -12.56 76.28 0.01
CA LEU A 257 -12.25 77.35 0.90
C LEU A 257 -11.00 78.09 0.47
N GLY A 258 -9.93 77.43 0.06
CA GLY A 258 -8.72 78.01 -0.48
C GLY A 258 -8.99 78.86 -1.72
N ARG A 259 -9.86 78.44 -2.62
CA ARG A 259 -10.27 79.25 -3.79
C ARG A 259 -11.07 80.50 -3.40
N LEU A 260 -11.99 80.36 -2.46
CA LEU A 260 -12.75 81.50 -1.94
C LEU A 260 -11.83 82.56 -1.29
N ILE A 261 -10.89 82.10 -0.45
CA ILE A 261 -9.93 83.01 0.17
C ILE A 261 -9.00 83.64 -0.90
N SER A 262 -8.55 82.81 -1.86
CA SER A 262 -7.72 83.35 -2.96
C SER A 262 -8.45 84.35 -3.85
N ALA A 263 -9.74 84.14 -4.10
CA ALA A 263 -10.57 85.08 -4.86
C ALA A 263 -10.80 86.40 -4.08
N ALA A 264 -10.87 86.31 -2.74
CA ALA A 264 -10.95 87.51 -1.89
C ALA A 264 -9.64 88.28 -1.86
N HIS A 265 -8.51 87.58 -2.15
CA HIS A 265 -7.19 88.24 -2.24
C HIS A 265 -6.86 88.61 -3.68
N SER A 266 -7.31 89.82 -4.07
CA SER A 266 -7.12 90.35 -5.44
C SER A 266 -5.66 90.73 -5.71
N GLY A 267 -4.76 90.73 -4.72
CA GLY A 267 -3.38 91.17 -4.83
C GLY A 267 -3.21 92.67 -5.00
N GLN A 268 -4.31 93.39 -5.11
CA GLN A 268 -4.27 94.86 -5.26
C GLN A 268 -4.49 95.55 -3.91
N ILE A 269 -3.48 96.27 -3.43
CA ILE A 269 -3.50 96.91 -2.15
C ILE A 269 -4.69 97.86 -2.00
N GLN A 270 -5.09 98.53 -3.11
CA GLN A 270 -6.24 99.45 -3.21
C GLN A 270 -7.56 98.73 -2.82
N THR A 271 -7.78 97.47 -3.20
CA THR A 271 -9.00 96.67 -2.87
C THR A 271 -9.06 96.41 -1.37
N TYR A 272 -7.92 96.13 -0.72
CA TYR A 272 -7.86 95.90 0.73
C TYR A 272 -8.11 97.17 1.50
N LEU A 273 -7.50 98.26 1.04
CA LEU A 273 -7.72 99.56 1.63
C LEU A 273 -9.17 100.06 1.47
N GLY A 274 -9.79 99.73 0.32
CA GLY A 274 -11.21 100.03 0.08
C GLY A 274 -12.15 99.21 1.02
N VAL A 275 -11.85 97.94 1.26
CA VAL A 275 -12.64 97.09 2.21
C VAL A 275 -12.47 97.57 3.63
N VAL A 276 -11.24 97.97 4.03
CA VAL A 276 -10.97 98.50 5.34
C VAL A 276 -11.66 99.90 5.52
N ALA A 277 -11.62 100.74 4.49
CA ALA A 277 -12.31 102.02 4.52
C ALA A 277 -13.83 101.88 4.66
N ILE A 278 -14.43 100.95 3.88
CA ILE A 278 -15.85 100.65 4.01
C ILE A 278 -16.18 100.10 5.38
N GLY A 279 -15.38 99.15 5.91
CA GLY A 279 -15.55 98.61 7.25
C GLY A 279 -15.50 99.66 8.33
N MET A 280 -14.54 100.58 8.24
CA MET A 280 -14.47 101.72 9.14
C MET A 280 -15.68 102.67 9.02
N LEU A 281 -16.14 102.90 7.80
CA LEU A 281 -17.33 103.73 7.55
C LEU A 281 -18.59 103.09 8.15
N VAL A 282 -18.77 101.78 7.99
CA VAL A 282 -19.86 101.01 8.60
C VAL A 282 -19.77 101.10 10.14
N LEU A 283 -18.59 100.95 10.70
CA LEU A 283 -18.38 101.08 12.17
C LEU A 283 -18.70 102.49 12.66
N LEU A 284 -18.29 103.49 11.94
CA LEU A 284 -18.63 104.87 12.29
C LEU A 284 -20.13 105.16 12.19
N LEU A 285 -20.78 104.64 11.16
CA LEU A 285 -22.24 104.79 11.02
C LEU A 285 -22.98 104.02 12.12
N PHE A 286 -22.49 102.81 12.47
CA PHE A 286 -23.01 102.03 13.58
C PHE A 286 -22.83 102.72 14.91
N TYR A 287 -21.69 103.32 15.12
CA TYR A 287 -21.43 104.14 16.33
C TYR A 287 -22.31 105.42 16.37
N ALA A 288 -22.45 106.08 15.24
CA ALA A 288 -23.35 107.24 15.15
C ALA A 288 -24.82 106.94 15.34
N TRP A 289 -25.26 105.68 15.03
CA TRP A 289 -26.61 105.21 15.25
C TRP A 289 -26.87 104.82 16.71
N LEU A 290 -25.83 104.42 17.43
CA LEU A 290 -25.88 104.03 18.86
C LEU A 290 -25.73 105.21 19.80
N ALA A 291 -25.16 106.31 19.35
CA ALA A 291 -25.04 107.54 20.11
C ALA A 291 -26.31 108.44 19.92
#